data_52dafed8d37840a322f1328341d5c11f
#
_entry.id   52dafed8d37840a322f1328341d5c11f
#
_cell.length_a   1.000
_cell.length_b   1.000
_cell.length_c   1.000
_cell.angle_alpha   90.00
_cell.angle_beta   90.00
_cell.angle_gamma   90.00
#
_symmetry.space_group_name_H-M   'P 1'
#
loop_
_entity.id
_entity.type
_entity.pdbx_description
1 polymer ?
#
loop_
_entity_poly.entity_id
_entity_poly.type
_entity_poly.pdbx_seq_one_letter_code
_entity_poly.pdbx_strand_id
1 'polypeptide(L)'
;AAPAGLPALCRETLAKPAALSPLTEADGRELLTATRELERLSDEWEALLTLGESTPSAFLSPSASPEEEVELSRIGVYLIYRYFLPLALDGDLCSPLCFPEAALRLIRGLWQCGGAVQPIQRQRIAQLFSKEIEYSEENREEFCQAALSWCARQSRPHQEV
;
A
#
# COMPACT_ATOMS: atom_id res chain seq x y z
N ALA A 1 21.60 -3.90 10.30
CA ALA A 1 20.76 -3.31 11.36
C ALA A 1 20.02 -2.11 10.76
N ALA A 2 18.70 -2.02 10.93
CA ALA A 2 17.93 -0.88 10.46
C ALA A 2 18.34 0.39 11.24
N PRO A 3 18.42 1.56 10.58
CA PRO A 3 18.78 2.80 11.25
C PRO A 3 17.79 3.15 12.38
N ALA A 4 18.34 3.69 13.47
CA ALA A 4 17.54 4.17 14.59
C ALA A 4 16.64 5.33 14.09
N GLY A 5 15.33 5.26 14.37
CA GLY A 5 14.36 6.28 13.98
C GLY A 5 13.39 5.88 12.86
N LEU A 6 13.61 4.74 12.19
CA LEU A 6 12.61 4.22 11.26
C LEU A 6 11.33 3.80 12.00
N PRO A 7 10.14 4.10 11.48
CA PRO A 7 8.89 3.58 11.98
C PRO A 7 8.93 2.05 12.15
N ALA A 8 8.26 1.53 13.15
CA ALA A 8 8.26 0.09 13.43
C ALA A 8 7.81 -0.72 12.22
N LEU A 9 6.78 -0.24 11.52
CA LEU A 9 6.26 -0.85 10.31
C LEU A 9 7.30 -0.92 9.18
N CYS A 10 8.06 0.16 8.97
CA CYS A 10 9.13 0.15 7.96
C CYS A 10 10.23 -0.87 8.30
N ARG A 11 10.52 -1.08 9.59
CA ARG A 11 11.47 -2.10 10.03
C ARG A 11 10.96 -3.51 9.78
N GLU A 12 9.66 -3.75 9.97
CA GLU A 12 9.01 -5.04 9.68
C GLU A 12 8.99 -5.32 8.18
N THR A 13 8.64 -4.31 7.36
CA THR A 13 8.64 -4.43 5.89
C THR A 13 10.04 -4.76 5.35
N LEU A 14 11.09 -4.14 5.90
CA LEU A 14 12.47 -4.47 5.53
C LEU A 14 12.89 -5.87 5.97
N ALA A 15 12.37 -6.36 7.11
CA ALA A 15 12.71 -7.68 7.64
C ALA A 15 11.93 -8.81 6.93
N LYS A 16 10.69 -8.53 6.53
CA LYS A 16 9.77 -9.51 5.91
C LYS A 16 8.88 -8.83 4.86
N PRO A 17 9.39 -8.47 3.70
CA PRO A 17 8.63 -7.72 2.69
C PRO A 17 7.38 -8.45 2.17
N ALA A 18 7.30 -9.76 2.32
CA ALA A 18 6.16 -10.57 1.87
C ALA A 18 5.09 -10.81 2.95
N ALA A 19 5.41 -10.61 4.23
CA ALA A 19 4.49 -10.88 5.34
C ALA A 19 3.87 -9.58 5.85
N LEU A 20 2.85 -9.09 5.14
CA LEU A 20 2.09 -7.93 5.60
C LEU A 20 1.25 -8.30 6.83
N SER A 21 1.44 -7.58 7.92
CA SER A 21 0.56 -7.71 9.10
C SER A 21 -0.88 -7.33 8.72
N PRO A 22 -1.91 -7.95 9.33
CA PRO A 22 -3.29 -7.56 9.08
C PRO A 22 -3.50 -6.07 9.35
N LEU A 23 -4.27 -5.40 8.48
CA LEU A 23 -4.76 -4.04 8.74
C LEU A 23 -5.98 -4.10 9.65
N THR A 24 -6.21 -3.02 10.40
CA THR A 24 -7.53 -2.77 10.98
C THR A 24 -8.48 -2.21 9.90
N GLU A 25 -9.79 -2.27 10.14
CA GLU A 25 -10.75 -1.60 9.26
C GLU A 25 -10.48 -0.10 9.14
N ALA A 26 -10.04 0.53 10.23
CA ALA A 26 -9.70 1.95 10.25
C ALA A 26 -8.53 2.25 9.31
N ASP A 27 -7.49 1.42 9.32
CA ASP A 27 -6.35 1.57 8.42
C ASP A 27 -6.75 1.42 6.95
N GLY A 28 -7.57 0.42 6.65
CA GLY A 28 -8.08 0.19 5.29
C GLY A 28 -8.93 1.36 4.80
N ARG A 29 -9.81 1.90 5.62
CA ARG A 29 -10.61 3.08 5.30
C ARG A 29 -9.75 4.31 5.08
N GLU A 30 -8.73 4.50 5.89
CA GLU A 30 -7.82 5.63 5.77
C GLU A 30 -7.07 5.61 4.43
N LEU A 31 -6.50 4.46 4.04
CA LEU A 31 -5.84 4.30 2.77
C LEU A 31 -6.79 4.53 1.58
N LEU A 32 -8.03 4.02 1.67
CA LEU A 32 -9.06 4.25 0.65
C LEU A 32 -9.43 5.73 0.57
N THR A 33 -9.66 6.40 1.70
CA THR A 33 -10.02 7.82 1.74
C THR A 33 -8.92 8.67 1.11
N ALA A 34 -7.67 8.46 1.50
CA ALA A 34 -6.54 9.16 0.93
C ALA A 34 -6.43 8.94 -0.59
N THR A 35 -6.66 7.71 -1.05
CA THR A 35 -6.63 7.37 -2.48
C THR A 35 -7.80 8.01 -3.24
N ARG A 36 -8.95 8.17 -2.60
CA ARG A 36 -10.13 8.76 -3.21
C ARG A 36 -10.04 10.27 -3.40
N GLU A 37 -9.21 10.93 -2.62
CA GLU A 37 -8.95 12.38 -2.73
C GLU A 37 -8.04 12.72 -3.92
N LEU A 38 -7.35 11.73 -4.49
CA LEU A 38 -6.46 11.90 -5.63
C LEU A 38 -7.23 12.18 -6.92
N GLU A 39 -6.57 12.79 -7.89
CA GLU A 39 -7.12 12.96 -9.24
C GLU A 39 -7.44 11.59 -9.87
N ARG A 40 -8.63 11.45 -10.40
CA ARG A 40 -9.09 10.22 -11.04
C ARG A 40 -8.80 10.24 -12.53
N LEU A 41 -8.17 9.19 -13.01
CA LEU A 41 -7.83 9.06 -14.43
C LEU A 41 -8.73 8.04 -15.15
N SER A 42 -9.49 7.18 -14.41
CA SER A 42 -10.40 6.22 -15.03
C SER A 42 -11.61 5.85 -14.18
N ASP A 43 -12.74 5.55 -14.85
CA ASP A 43 -13.98 5.09 -14.22
C ASP A 43 -13.82 3.68 -13.58
N GLU A 44 -12.94 2.85 -14.15
CA GLU A 44 -12.66 1.52 -13.62
C GLU A 44 -12.02 1.59 -12.23
N TRP A 45 -11.11 2.54 -12.02
CA TRP A 45 -10.50 2.80 -10.72
C TRP A 45 -11.53 3.29 -9.71
N GLU A 46 -12.38 4.22 -10.10
CA GLU A 46 -13.48 4.73 -9.28
C GLU A 46 -14.42 3.61 -8.82
N ALA A 47 -14.81 2.72 -9.73
CA ALA A 47 -15.67 1.58 -9.40
C ALA A 47 -14.99 0.64 -8.39
N LEU A 48 -13.68 0.42 -8.53
CA LEU A 48 -12.90 -0.43 -7.63
C LEU A 48 -12.79 0.18 -6.23
N LEU A 49 -12.54 1.50 -6.12
CA LEU A 49 -12.51 2.20 -4.83
C LEU A 49 -13.88 2.17 -4.14
N THR A 50 -14.96 2.39 -4.88
CA THR A 50 -16.33 2.31 -4.36
C THR A 50 -16.64 0.92 -3.81
N LEU A 51 -16.17 -0.12 -4.48
CA LEU A 51 -16.28 -1.50 -4.00
C LEU A 51 -15.50 -1.71 -2.70
N GLY A 52 -14.28 -1.15 -2.61
CA GLY A 52 -13.45 -1.17 -1.41
C GLY A 52 -14.13 -0.51 -0.21
N GLU A 53 -14.75 0.65 -0.40
CA GLU A 53 -15.52 1.35 0.64
C GLU A 53 -16.73 0.56 1.13
N SER A 54 -17.37 -0.17 0.22
CA SER A 54 -18.53 -1.02 0.54
C SER A 54 -18.16 -2.32 1.25
N THR A 55 -16.88 -2.71 1.20
CA THR A 55 -16.39 -3.98 1.73
C THR A 55 -15.12 -3.78 2.59
N PRO A 56 -15.17 -2.95 3.64
CA PRO A 56 -13.98 -2.62 4.43
C PRO A 56 -13.37 -3.83 5.14
N SER A 57 -14.16 -4.88 5.42
CA SER A 57 -13.67 -6.14 5.98
C SER A 57 -12.68 -6.89 5.08
N ALA A 58 -12.66 -6.60 3.79
CA ALA A 58 -11.70 -7.21 2.87
C ALA A 58 -10.24 -6.82 3.19
N PHE A 59 -10.02 -5.67 3.81
CA PHE A 59 -8.70 -5.25 4.27
C PHE A 59 -8.21 -5.99 5.51
N LEU A 60 -9.12 -6.67 6.22
CA LEU A 60 -8.82 -7.46 7.42
C LEU A 60 -8.29 -8.87 7.10
N SER A 61 -8.32 -9.31 5.85
CA SER A 61 -7.95 -10.68 5.51
C SER A 61 -6.56 -11.04 6.04
N PRO A 62 -6.44 -12.03 6.94
CA PRO A 62 -5.23 -12.25 7.72
C PRO A 62 -4.09 -12.87 6.92
N SER A 63 -4.40 -13.58 5.85
CA SER A 63 -3.37 -14.26 5.05
C SER A 63 -3.67 -14.18 3.56
N ALA A 64 -2.64 -13.89 2.79
CA ALA A 64 -2.63 -14.11 1.35
C ALA A 64 -2.45 -15.62 1.07
N SER A 65 -2.95 -16.11 -0.06
CA SER A 65 -2.55 -17.42 -0.56
C SER A 65 -1.05 -17.40 -0.89
N PRO A 66 -0.39 -18.56 -0.99
CA PRO A 66 1.03 -18.60 -1.38
C PRO A 66 1.30 -17.92 -2.73
N GLU A 67 0.36 -18.00 -3.67
CA GLU A 67 0.44 -17.32 -4.97
C GLU A 67 0.34 -15.80 -4.81
N GLU A 68 -0.61 -15.32 -4.01
CA GLU A 68 -0.75 -13.89 -3.71
C GLU A 68 0.49 -13.32 -3.01
N GLU A 69 1.09 -14.07 -2.09
CA GLU A 69 2.33 -13.65 -1.41
C GLU A 69 3.49 -13.48 -2.39
N VAL A 70 3.63 -14.39 -3.35
CA VAL A 70 4.66 -14.30 -4.40
C VAL A 70 4.41 -13.08 -5.28
N GLU A 71 3.17 -12.82 -5.69
CA GLU A 71 2.82 -11.67 -6.51
C GLU A 71 3.04 -10.35 -5.77
N LEU A 72 2.59 -10.25 -4.50
CA LEU A 72 2.83 -9.07 -3.66
C LEU A 72 4.32 -8.82 -3.43
N SER A 73 5.11 -9.88 -3.22
CA SER A 73 6.57 -9.75 -3.08
C SER A 73 7.21 -9.17 -4.34
N ARG A 74 6.77 -9.60 -5.52
CA ARG A 74 7.27 -9.07 -6.80
C ARG A 74 6.92 -7.60 -6.99
N ILE A 75 5.69 -7.22 -6.67
CA ILE A 75 5.25 -5.82 -6.71
C ILE A 75 6.06 -5.00 -5.70
N GLY A 76 6.24 -5.48 -4.48
CA GLY A 76 7.03 -4.82 -3.45
C GLY A 76 8.48 -4.59 -3.86
N VAL A 77 9.13 -5.60 -4.41
CA VAL A 77 10.50 -5.50 -4.95
C VAL A 77 10.55 -4.45 -6.06
N TYR A 78 9.61 -4.47 -7.00
CA TYR A 78 9.52 -3.48 -8.07
C TYR A 78 9.39 -2.05 -7.52
N LEU A 79 8.47 -1.80 -6.56
CA LEU A 79 8.25 -0.47 -5.98
C LEU A 79 9.48 0.01 -5.21
N ILE A 80 10.15 -0.86 -4.45
CA ILE A 80 11.38 -0.52 -3.74
C ILE A 80 12.48 -0.14 -4.74
N TYR A 81 12.73 -0.95 -5.76
CA TYR A 81 13.74 -0.66 -6.76
C TYR A 81 13.48 0.64 -7.51
N ARG A 82 12.21 0.93 -7.80
CA ARG A 82 11.82 2.12 -8.56
C ARG A 82 11.99 3.41 -7.76
N TYR A 83 11.64 3.38 -6.46
CA TYR A 83 11.53 4.61 -5.65
C TYR A 83 12.60 4.77 -4.58
N PHE A 84 13.27 3.69 -4.17
CA PHE A 84 14.23 3.76 -3.07
C PHE A 84 15.42 4.68 -3.40
N LEU A 85 16.09 4.43 -4.51
CA LEU A 85 17.33 5.13 -4.79
C LEU A 85 17.16 6.64 -5.04
N PRO A 86 16.20 7.10 -5.87
CA PRO A 86 15.97 8.53 -6.05
C PRO A 86 15.66 9.27 -4.74
N LEU A 87 14.74 8.75 -3.93
CA LEU A 87 14.31 9.38 -2.68
C LEU A 87 15.41 9.31 -1.60
N ALA A 88 16.15 8.21 -1.53
CA ALA A 88 17.28 8.07 -0.59
C ALA A 88 18.44 9.03 -0.90
N LEU A 89 18.68 9.34 -2.17
CA LEU A 89 19.69 10.33 -2.59
C LEU A 89 19.30 11.76 -2.16
N ASP A 90 18.01 12.04 -2.08
CA ASP A 90 17.50 13.32 -1.56
C ASP A 90 17.45 13.38 -0.02
N GLY A 91 17.94 12.33 0.65
CA GLY A 91 18.00 12.24 2.11
C GLY A 91 16.70 11.75 2.77
N ASP A 92 15.68 11.38 1.99
CA ASP A 92 14.44 10.80 2.47
C ASP A 92 14.55 9.26 2.52
N LEU A 93 14.65 8.72 3.73
CA LEU A 93 14.69 7.28 3.97
C LEU A 93 13.33 6.69 4.35
N CYS A 94 12.34 7.52 4.64
CA CYS A 94 11.01 7.06 5.08
C CYS A 94 10.07 6.84 3.90
N SER A 95 9.97 7.79 2.98
CA SER A 95 9.08 7.68 1.81
C SER A 95 9.32 6.43 0.97
N PRO A 96 10.57 6.04 0.66
CA PRO A 96 10.84 4.85 -0.16
C PRO A 96 10.45 3.53 0.52
N LEU A 97 10.11 3.56 1.81
CA LEU A 97 9.63 2.39 2.56
C LEU A 97 8.14 2.47 2.84
N CYS A 98 7.63 3.65 3.20
CA CYS A 98 6.21 3.84 3.50
C CYS A 98 5.33 3.74 2.26
N PHE A 99 5.78 4.27 1.14
CA PHE A 99 5.03 4.22 -0.12
C PHE A 99 4.78 2.76 -0.59
N PRO A 100 5.80 1.87 -0.72
CA PRO A 100 5.56 0.48 -1.09
C PRO A 100 4.68 -0.26 -0.09
N GLU A 101 4.83 -0.02 1.21
CA GLU A 101 4.03 -0.67 2.24
C GLU A 101 2.54 -0.29 2.09
N ALA A 102 2.23 1.00 1.99
CA ALA A 102 0.86 1.46 1.78
C ALA A 102 0.28 0.97 0.45
N ALA A 103 1.08 0.99 -0.63
CA ALA A 103 0.68 0.50 -1.94
C ALA A 103 0.33 -0.99 -1.92
N LEU A 104 1.17 -1.83 -1.32
CA LEU A 104 0.92 -3.27 -1.22
C LEU A 104 -0.35 -3.58 -0.43
N ARG A 105 -0.60 -2.85 0.64
CA ARG A 105 -1.81 -3.03 1.45
C ARG A 105 -3.06 -2.59 0.71
N LEU A 106 -3.01 -1.47 0.01
CA LEU A 106 -4.11 -1.01 -0.83
C LEU A 106 -4.40 -2.01 -1.94
N ILE A 107 -3.39 -2.42 -2.71
CA ILE A 107 -3.53 -3.39 -3.81
C ILE A 107 -4.13 -4.71 -3.29
N ARG A 108 -3.62 -5.23 -2.19
CA ARG A 108 -4.13 -6.47 -1.60
C ARG A 108 -5.58 -6.33 -1.17
N GLY A 109 -5.93 -5.24 -0.48
CA GLY A 109 -7.31 -4.96 -0.09
C GLY A 109 -8.25 -4.91 -1.30
N LEU A 110 -7.82 -4.23 -2.36
CA LEU A 110 -8.58 -4.16 -3.62
C LEU A 110 -8.69 -5.51 -4.34
N TRP A 111 -7.68 -6.39 -4.25
CA TRP A 111 -7.80 -7.77 -4.73
C TRP A 111 -8.92 -8.53 -4.02
N GLN A 112 -9.01 -8.40 -2.72
CA GLN A 112 -10.05 -9.06 -1.92
C GLN A 112 -11.43 -8.47 -2.20
N CYS A 113 -11.56 -7.15 -2.24
CA CYS A 113 -12.82 -6.47 -2.59
C CYS A 113 -13.31 -6.84 -3.98
N GLY A 114 -12.40 -6.87 -4.95
CA GLY A 114 -12.70 -7.19 -6.35
C GLY A 114 -12.88 -8.68 -6.63
N GLY A 115 -12.73 -9.56 -5.63
CA GLY A 115 -12.78 -11.00 -5.82
C GLY A 115 -11.75 -11.51 -6.83
N ALA A 116 -10.55 -10.93 -6.82
CA ALA A 116 -9.49 -11.21 -7.79
C ALA A 116 -8.79 -12.56 -7.51
N VAL A 117 -9.51 -13.65 -7.75
CA VAL A 117 -9.02 -15.01 -7.52
C VAL A 117 -7.97 -15.41 -8.56
N GLN A 118 -8.15 -14.98 -9.81
CA GLN A 118 -7.25 -15.34 -10.90
C GLN A 118 -6.05 -14.38 -11.00
N PRO A 119 -4.84 -14.87 -11.35
CA PRO A 119 -3.66 -14.02 -11.50
C PRO A 119 -3.86 -12.83 -12.45
N ILE A 120 -4.60 -13.02 -13.54
CA ILE A 120 -4.89 -11.96 -14.50
C ILE A 120 -5.73 -10.83 -13.91
N GLN A 121 -6.66 -11.14 -13.00
CA GLN A 121 -7.47 -10.15 -12.31
C GLN A 121 -6.62 -9.34 -11.33
N ARG A 122 -5.76 -10.02 -10.56
CA ARG A 122 -4.81 -9.38 -9.65
C ARG A 122 -3.83 -8.48 -10.39
N GLN A 123 -3.30 -8.95 -11.51
CA GLN A 123 -2.44 -8.15 -12.38
C GLN A 123 -3.16 -6.90 -12.90
N ARG A 124 -4.43 -7.01 -13.30
CA ARG A 124 -5.21 -5.87 -13.77
C ARG A 124 -5.35 -4.79 -12.70
N ILE A 125 -5.65 -5.17 -11.46
CA ILE A 125 -5.76 -4.22 -10.33
C ILE A 125 -4.40 -3.56 -10.05
N ALA A 126 -3.30 -4.30 -10.06
CA ALA A 126 -1.97 -3.73 -9.91
C ALA A 126 -1.61 -2.75 -11.05
N GLN A 127 -2.02 -3.05 -12.29
CA GLN A 127 -1.85 -2.13 -13.41
C GLN A 127 -2.70 -0.87 -13.27
N LEU A 128 -3.92 -0.97 -12.76
CA LEU A 128 -4.74 0.19 -12.45
C LEU A 128 -4.09 1.08 -11.40
N PHE A 129 -3.60 0.49 -10.31
CA PHE A 129 -2.84 1.24 -9.30
C PHE A 129 -1.66 1.98 -9.93
N SER A 130 -0.86 1.30 -10.74
CA SER A 130 0.28 1.91 -11.41
C SER A 130 -0.17 3.08 -12.31
N LYS A 131 -1.21 2.89 -13.11
CA LYS A 131 -1.75 3.92 -14.00
C LYS A 131 -2.26 5.14 -13.25
N GLU A 132 -3.01 4.93 -12.17
CA GLU A 132 -3.68 6.00 -11.42
C GLU A 132 -2.73 6.74 -10.47
N ILE A 133 -1.79 6.02 -9.86
CA ILE A 133 -0.91 6.58 -8.81
C ILE A 133 0.51 6.83 -9.34
N GLU A 134 1.14 5.84 -9.97
CA GLU A 134 2.56 5.96 -10.32
C GLU A 134 2.83 6.84 -11.54
N TYR A 135 1.91 6.88 -12.52
CA TYR A 135 2.06 7.67 -13.75
C TYR A 135 1.64 9.13 -13.60
N SER A 136 0.87 9.48 -12.59
CA SER A 136 0.59 10.87 -12.21
C SER A 136 1.61 11.30 -11.16
N GLU A 137 2.41 12.31 -11.47
CA GLU A 137 3.39 12.85 -10.51
C GLU A 137 2.69 13.42 -9.28
N GLU A 138 1.61 14.16 -9.48
CA GLU A 138 0.78 14.74 -8.43
C GLU A 138 0.17 13.66 -7.53
N ASN A 139 -0.53 12.68 -8.10
CA ASN A 139 -1.12 11.58 -7.35
C ASN A 139 -0.05 10.78 -6.57
N ARG A 140 1.12 10.56 -7.18
CA ARG A 140 2.22 9.85 -6.53
C ARG A 140 2.74 10.61 -5.32
N GLU A 141 2.91 11.92 -5.43
CA GLU A 141 3.38 12.76 -4.33
C GLU A 141 2.35 12.81 -3.19
N GLU A 142 1.08 13.03 -3.50
CA GLU A 142 0.00 13.04 -2.52
C GLU A 142 -0.17 11.68 -1.84
N PHE A 143 -0.14 10.58 -2.59
CA PHE A 143 -0.18 9.24 -2.01
C PHE A 143 1.03 8.96 -1.11
N CYS A 144 2.21 9.43 -1.49
CA CYS A 144 3.43 9.31 -0.68
C CYS A 144 3.28 10.04 0.66
N GLN A 145 2.72 11.25 0.68
CA GLN A 145 2.44 12.00 1.90
C GLN A 145 1.42 11.30 2.79
N ALA A 146 0.36 10.76 2.20
CA ALA A 146 -0.63 9.96 2.93
C ALA A 146 0.00 8.69 3.53
N ALA A 147 0.84 8.00 2.79
CA ALA A 147 1.57 6.81 3.24
C ALA A 147 2.50 7.12 4.42
N LEU A 148 3.25 8.22 4.36
CA LEU A 148 4.10 8.70 5.47
C LEU A 148 3.28 8.97 6.73
N SER A 149 2.17 9.68 6.59
CA SER A 149 1.28 10.01 7.69
C SER A 149 0.67 8.75 8.32
N TRP A 150 0.25 7.81 7.50
CA TRP A 150 -0.26 6.51 7.94
C TRP A 150 0.82 5.70 8.68
N CYS A 151 2.01 5.53 8.12
CA CYS A 151 3.13 4.82 8.76
C CYS A 151 3.52 5.44 10.11
N ALA A 152 3.51 6.76 10.22
CA ALA A 152 3.83 7.45 11.47
C ALA A 152 2.82 7.14 12.59
N ARG A 153 1.54 6.95 12.25
CA ARG A 153 0.52 6.54 13.23
C ARG A 153 0.67 5.08 13.66
N GLN A 154 1.00 4.17 12.74
CA GLN A 154 1.26 2.76 13.05
C GLN A 154 2.46 2.58 14.00
N SER A 155 3.36 3.55 14.03
CA SER A 155 4.57 3.48 14.87
C SER A 155 4.36 3.99 16.29
N ARG A 156 3.20 4.55 16.62
CA ARG A 156 2.88 4.96 17.99
C ARG A 156 2.48 3.72 18.79
N PRO A 157 3.15 3.39 19.92
CA PRO A 157 2.67 2.34 20.79
C PRO A 157 1.25 2.71 21.22
N HIS A 158 0.33 1.73 21.14
CA HIS A 158 -0.98 1.87 21.74
C HIS A 158 -0.76 2.25 23.21
N GLN A 159 -1.03 3.51 23.55
CA GLN A 159 -1.19 3.88 24.94
C GLN A 159 -2.50 3.21 25.36
N GLU A 160 -2.36 2.05 26.02
CA GLU A 160 -3.46 1.46 26.76
C GLU A 160 -3.96 2.50 27.76
N VAL A 161 -5.22 2.92 27.60
CA VAL A 161 -5.96 3.74 28.56
C VAL A 161 -6.57 2.81 29.60
#